data_b51db21a58dc8e9b68c6973525c993d8
#
_entry.id   b51db21a58dc8e9b68c6973525c993d8
#
_cell.length_a   1.000
_cell.length_b   1.000
_cell.length_c   1.000
_cell.angle_alpha   90.00
_cell.angle_beta   90.00
_cell.angle_gamma   90.00
#
_symmetry.space_group_name_H-M   'P 1'
#
loop_
_entity.id
_entity.type
_entity.pdbx_description
1 polymer ?
#
loop_
_entity_poly.entity_id
_entity_poly.type
_entity_poly.pdbx_seq_one_letter_code
_entity_poly.pdbx_strand_id
1 'polypeptide(L)'
;MLPSFGRSCACGCGVYEVGTSSMFPTGVGSMVDVDYDYQDQNHNWSGDSQAPNADNSDKDIRTSWETFGYQDMFSRSWGLRIEVPYEERHFVTVSNAPGGPLTDLNFNGLGDIRIEGIYTGFSPDLSSGLLLGLKLPTGSYTTNNVWGDIDRDSQIGSGSTDLLLGAYKRFDIDTDYGWSGFTQALLDIPVLTQVQYRPGTEFDVALGAYYNGWHIGRVLISPIGQLKVSLRTSDSGANATYPVASGFDRLLAAPGLEIDSHPFKVYGDVELPLWEHFTGNQVAAAVLVRVNIAVMF
;
A
#
# COMPACT_ATOMS: atom_id res chain seq x y z
N MET A 1 -23.20 34.26 -0.58
CA MET A 1 -22.45 33.05 -0.21
C MET A 1 -21.87 32.53 -1.51
N LEU A 2 -20.57 32.66 -1.72
CA LEU A 2 -19.89 32.03 -2.85
C LEU A 2 -19.85 30.52 -2.52
N PRO A 3 -20.12 29.62 -3.47
CA PRO A 3 -19.94 28.20 -3.24
C PRO A 3 -18.45 27.98 -2.93
N SER A 4 -18.15 27.46 -1.77
CA SER A 4 -16.83 26.92 -1.47
C SER A 4 -16.68 25.70 -2.37
N PHE A 5 -15.93 25.83 -3.46
CA PHE A 5 -15.49 24.68 -4.22
C PHE A 5 -14.69 23.79 -3.26
N GLY A 6 -15.15 22.56 -3.05
CA GLY A 6 -14.46 21.57 -2.28
C GLY A 6 -13.10 21.35 -2.93
N ARG A 7 -12.06 21.65 -2.20
CA ARG A 7 -10.68 21.32 -2.58
C ARG A 7 -10.50 19.91 -2.09
N SER A 8 -10.02 19.01 -2.90
CA SER A 8 -9.85 17.61 -2.55
C SER A 8 -8.41 17.17 -2.64
N CYS A 9 -8.17 16.16 -1.91
CA CYS A 9 -6.93 15.49 -1.69
C CYS A 9 -6.91 14.19 -2.48
N ALA A 10 -5.76 13.78 -2.94
CA ALA A 10 -5.55 12.47 -3.52
C ALA A 10 -4.64 11.69 -2.58
N CYS A 11 -5.22 10.93 -1.70
CA CYS A 11 -4.44 10.00 -0.90
C CYS A 11 -3.85 8.92 -1.81
N GLY A 12 -2.53 8.74 -1.78
CA GLY A 12 -1.84 7.65 -2.46
C GLY A 12 -2.14 6.33 -1.76
N CYS A 13 -3.29 5.73 -2.04
CA CYS A 13 -3.90 4.77 -1.15
C CYS A 13 -4.04 3.42 -1.83
N GLY A 14 -2.95 2.71 -1.98
CA GLY A 14 -2.98 1.28 -2.26
C GLY A 14 -2.80 0.50 -0.96
N VAL A 15 -3.59 -0.54 -0.72
CA VAL A 15 -3.38 -1.47 0.41
C VAL A 15 -2.35 -2.50 0.00
N TYR A 16 -1.14 -2.03 -0.29
CA TYR A 16 -0.07 -2.89 -0.82
C TYR A 16 0.83 -3.47 0.26
N GLU A 17 0.72 -2.99 1.49
CA GLU A 17 1.60 -3.36 2.60
C GLU A 17 1.25 -4.70 3.24
N VAL A 18 0.06 -5.22 2.97
CA VAL A 18 -0.44 -6.49 3.52
C VAL A 18 -0.99 -7.40 2.42
N GLY A 19 -1.11 -8.69 2.72
CA GLY A 19 -1.82 -9.63 1.86
C GLY A 19 -0.96 -10.40 0.86
N THR A 20 0.38 -10.35 0.97
CA THR A 20 1.27 -11.14 0.11
C THR A 20 1.85 -12.30 0.90
N SER A 21 1.27 -13.50 0.78
CA SER A 21 1.71 -14.69 1.48
C SER A 21 3.14 -15.13 1.13
N SER A 22 3.61 -14.77 -0.08
CA SER A 22 4.97 -15.06 -0.55
C SER A 22 6.06 -14.38 0.27
N MET A 23 5.73 -13.29 0.98
CA MET A 23 6.69 -12.52 1.79
C MET A 23 6.84 -13.04 3.21
N PHE A 24 5.99 -13.97 3.65
CA PHE A 24 6.15 -14.57 4.98
C PHE A 24 7.36 -15.50 5.03
N PRO A 25 8.22 -15.39 6.07
CA PRO A 25 9.33 -16.29 6.23
C PRO A 25 8.87 -17.74 6.29
N THR A 26 9.52 -18.61 5.54
CA THR A 26 9.28 -20.07 5.55
C THR A 26 10.44 -20.87 6.12
N GLY A 27 11.59 -20.22 6.31
CA GLY A 27 12.83 -20.81 6.81
C GLY A 27 13.88 -19.76 7.12
N VAL A 28 15.05 -20.20 7.54
CA VAL A 28 16.27 -19.41 7.63
C VAL A 28 16.83 -19.25 6.22
N GLY A 29 17.33 -18.06 5.88
CA GLY A 29 17.88 -17.73 4.58
C GLY A 29 17.45 -16.35 4.14
N SER A 30 17.88 -15.99 2.94
CA SER A 30 17.65 -14.65 2.38
C SER A 30 16.69 -14.73 1.19
N MET A 31 15.96 -13.65 0.98
CA MET A 31 15.07 -13.43 -0.16
C MET A 31 15.28 -12.02 -0.70
N VAL A 32 15.31 -11.89 -2.01
CA VAL A 32 15.14 -10.62 -2.71
C VAL A 32 13.84 -10.66 -3.49
N ASP A 33 13.15 -9.55 -3.53
CA ASP A 33 11.91 -9.44 -4.26
C ASP A 33 11.74 -8.07 -4.91
N VAL A 34 10.86 -8.02 -5.90
CA VAL A 34 10.37 -6.80 -6.50
C VAL A 34 8.85 -6.87 -6.50
N ASP A 35 8.23 -5.91 -5.84
CA ASP A 35 6.80 -5.65 -5.95
C ASP A 35 6.54 -4.58 -7.00
N TYR A 36 5.59 -4.82 -7.87
CA TYR A 36 5.01 -3.83 -8.77
C TYR A 36 3.56 -3.64 -8.38
N ASP A 37 3.24 -2.42 -7.94
CA ASP A 37 1.88 -2.02 -7.58
C ASP A 37 1.41 -0.91 -8.52
N TYR A 38 0.16 -0.98 -8.97
CA TYR A 38 -0.42 0.01 -9.88
C TYR A 38 -1.83 0.38 -9.48
N GLN A 39 -2.14 1.67 -9.53
CA GLN A 39 -3.49 2.19 -9.40
C GLN A 39 -3.75 3.36 -10.36
N ASP A 40 -5.01 3.48 -10.79
CA ASP A 40 -5.53 4.57 -11.58
C ASP A 40 -6.72 5.19 -10.85
N GLN A 41 -6.48 6.32 -10.18
CA GLN A 41 -7.46 7.07 -9.40
C GLN A 41 -8.09 8.15 -10.29
N ASN A 42 -9.28 7.89 -10.81
CA ASN A 42 -9.96 8.79 -11.74
C ASN A 42 -11.46 8.94 -11.47
N HIS A 43 -11.94 8.41 -10.34
CA HIS A 43 -13.32 8.52 -9.91
C HIS A 43 -13.42 9.39 -8.67
N ASN A 44 -14.11 10.54 -8.78
CA ASN A 44 -14.34 11.36 -7.60
C ASN A 44 -15.34 10.68 -6.65
N TRP A 45 -14.97 10.57 -5.38
CA TRP A 45 -15.71 9.88 -4.33
C TRP A 45 -15.84 10.78 -3.10
N SER A 46 -16.95 10.70 -2.39
CA SER A 46 -17.16 11.43 -1.13
C SER A 46 -18.12 10.65 -0.23
N GLY A 47 -17.73 10.42 1.01
CA GLY A 47 -18.45 9.48 1.87
C GLY A 47 -18.48 8.10 1.24
N ASP A 48 -19.66 7.49 1.16
CA ASP A 48 -19.86 6.11 0.68
C ASP A 48 -20.25 6.04 -0.80
N SER A 49 -20.10 7.11 -1.57
CA SER A 49 -20.60 7.14 -2.95
C SER A 49 -19.78 8.02 -3.89
N GLN A 50 -19.92 7.72 -5.17
CA GLN A 50 -19.35 8.56 -6.22
C GLN A 50 -19.94 9.97 -6.16
N ALA A 51 -19.07 10.96 -6.24
CA ALA A 51 -19.41 12.37 -6.25
C ALA A 51 -19.15 12.99 -7.64
N PRO A 52 -19.75 14.18 -7.94
CA PRO A 52 -19.48 14.84 -9.21
C PRO A 52 -18.00 15.19 -9.40
N ASN A 53 -17.45 14.92 -10.57
CA ASN A 53 -16.06 15.27 -10.89
C ASN A 53 -15.76 16.77 -10.81
N ALA A 54 -16.79 17.60 -10.88
CA ALA A 54 -16.63 19.06 -10.74
C ALA A 54 -16.27 19.49 -9.31
N ASP A 55 -16.56 18.63 -8.31
CA ASP A 55 -16.32 18.94 -6.89
C ASP A 55 -14.88 18.69 -6.46
N ASN A 56 -14.06 18.13 -7.35
CA ASN A 56 -12.66 17.81 -7.12
C ASN A 56 -11.75 18.51 -8.13
N SER A 57 -10.66 19.14 -7.66
CA SER A 57 -9.63 19.72 -8.56
C SER A 57 -8.82 18.61 -9.24
N ASP A 58 -8.54 17.53 -8.54
CA ASP A 58 -7.76 16.43 -9.07
C ASP A 58 -8.66 15.53 -9.93
N LYS A 59 -8.15 15.14 -11.09
CA LYS A 59 -8.94 14.47 -12.13
C LYS A 59 -8.47 13.07 -12.44
N ASP A 60 -7.17 12.85 -12.40
CA ASP A 60 -6.55 11.58 -12.78
C ASP A 60 -5.19 11.49 -12.07
N ILE A 61 -4.99 10.43 -11.28
CA ILE A 61 -3.74 10.16 -10.61
C ILE A 61 -3.42 8.69 -10.85
N ARG A 62 -2.45 8.47 -11.72
CA ARG A 62 -1.90 7.15 -11.96
C ARG A 62 -0.58 7.02 -11.25
N THR A 63 -0.45 5.99 -10.44
CA THR A 63 0.79 5.73 -9.73
C THR A 63 1.17 4.28 -9.92
N SER A 64 2.45 4.06 -10.25
CA SER A 64 3.11 2.78 -10.11
C SER A 64 4.20 2.87 -9.04
N TRP A 65 4.36 1.80 -8.29
CA TRP A 65 5.44 1.59 -7.35
C TRP A 65 6.22 0.34 -7.75
N GLU A 66 7.53 0.47 -7.86
CA GLU A 66 8.49 -0.63 -7.98
C GLU A 66 9.25 -0.70 -6.66
N THR A 67 8.83 -1.60 -5.76
CA THR A 67 9.46 -1.75 -4.45
C THR A 67 10.46 -2.89 -4.45
N PHE A 68 11.73 -2.56 -4.23
CA PHE A 68 12.81 -3.54 -4.08
C PHE A 68 12.89 -3.99 -2.64
N GLY A 69 12.67 -5.28 -2.40
CA GLY A 69 12.69 -5.91 -1.09
C GLY A 69 13.94 -6.78 -0.89
N TYR A 70 14.50 -6.71 0.31
CA TYR A 70 15.46 -7.67 0.82
C TYR A 70 15.02 -8.14 2.19
N GLN A 71 14.92 -9.46 2.37
CA GLN A 71 14.61 -10.09 3.65
C GLN A 71 15.66 -11.12 3.99
N ASP A 72 16.14 -11.13 5.23
CA ASP A 72 17.06 -12.13 5.73
C ASP A 72 16.61 -12.65 7.10
N MET A 73 16.36 -13.95 7.17
CA MET A 73 16.13 -14.65 8.42
C MET A 73 17.47 -15.26 8.90
N PHE A 74 18.23 -14.48 9.65
CA PHE A 74 19.54 -14.90 10.18
C PHE A 74 19.44 -15.94 11.31
N SER A 75 18.24 -16.17 11.82
CA SER A 75 17.90 -17.29 12.71
C SER A 75 16.43 -17.68 12.54
N ARG A 76 16.03 -18.79 13.18
CA ARG A 76 14.60 -19.17 13.19
C ARG A 76 13.68 -18.19 13.92
N SER A 77 14.23 -17.28 14.70
CA SER A 77 13.44 -16.35 15.50
C SER A 77 13.58 -14.90 15.09
N TRP A 78 14.65 -14.57 14.37
CA TRP A 78 14.95 -13.18 14.04
C TRP A 78 15.36 -13.00 12.60
N GLY A 79 14.85 -11.95 12.01
CA GLY A 79 15.16 -11.51 10.65
C GLY A 79 15.09 -9.99 10.53
N LEU A 80 15.42 -9.53 9.34
CA LEU A 80 15.38 -8.14 8.92
C LEU A 80 14.72 -8.07 7.54
N ARG A 81 13.90 -7.05 7.31
CA ARG A 81 13.40 -6.68 5.98
C ARG A 81 13.75 -5.23 5.69
N ILE A 82 14.15 -4.95 4.46
CA ILE A 82 14.40 -3.61 3.95
C ILE A 82 13.62 -3.48 2.65
N GLU A 83 12.91 -2.37 2.48
CA GLU A 83 12.15 -2.04 1.28
C GLU A 83 12.54 -0.66 0.79
N VAL A 84 12.79 -0.58 -0.52
CA VAL A 84 13.19 0.65 -1.21
C VAL A 84 12.21 0.87 -2.37
N PRO A 85 11.18 1.69 -2.19
CA PRO A 85 10.22 1.98 -3.24
C PRO A 85 10.79 3.02 -4.22
N TYR A 86 10.49 2.81 -5.49
CA TYR A 86 10.59 3.81 -6.54
C TYR A 86 9.20 4.05 -7.09
N GLU A 87 8.79 5.30 -7.18
CA GLU A 87 7.44 5.69 -7.59
C GLU A 87 7.47 6.47 -8.89
N GLU A 88 6.51 6.18 -9.77
CA GLU A 88 6.18 6.99 -10.93
C GLU A 88 4.74 7.47 -10.82
N ARG A 89 4.53 8.77 -10.91
CA ARG A 89 3.20 9.38 -10.78
C ARG A 89 2.89 10.28 -11.95
N HIS A 90 1.75 10.03 -12.58
CA HIS A 90 1.07 10.93 -13.49
C HIS A 90 -0.07 11.60 -12.75
N PHE A 91 -0.07 12.94 -12.72
CA PHE A 91 -1.00 13.73 -11.92
C PHE A 91 -1.66 14.81 -12.76
N VAL A 92 -2.98 14.74 -12.89
CA VAL A 92 -3.79 15.70 -13.63
C VAL A 92 -4.69 16.46 -12.67
N THR A 93 -4.51 17.77 -12.59
CA THR A 93 -5.31 18.65 -11.73
C THR A 93 -5.73 19.91 -12.46
N VAL A 94 -6.80 20.53 -12.01
CA VAL A 94 -7.30 21.82 -12.53
C VAL A 94 -6.98 22.92 -11.52
N SER A 95 -6.43 24.02 -11.98
CA SER A 95 -6.21 25.19 -11.13
C SER A 95 -7.52 25.61 -10.43
N ASN A 96 -7.44 25.92 -9.15
CA ASN A 96 -8.58 26.36 -8.34
C ASN A 96 -9.14 27.76 -8.73
N ALA A 97 -8.52 28.46 -9.69
CA ALA A 97 -9.06 29.69 -10.24
C ALA A 97 -10.25 29.38 -11.16
N PRO A 98 -11.35 30.16 -11.15
CA PRO A 98 -12.46 29.98 -12.07
C PRO A 98 -11.97 29.94 -13.53
N GLY A 99 -12.20 28.84 -14.24
CA GLY A 99 -11.69 28.63 -15.61
C GLY A 99 -10.20 28.39 -15.68
N GLY A 100 -9.56 28.00 -14.59
CA GLY A 100 -8.14 27.70 -14.52
C GLY A 100 -7.74 26.54 -15.45
N PRO A 101 -6.52 26.57 -15.99
CA PRO A 101 -6.06 25.56 -16.91
C PRO A 101 -5.86 24.21 -16.21
N LEU A 102 -6.01 23.16 -17.00
CA LEU A 102 -5.57 21.81 -16.63
C LEU A 102 -4.05 21.79 -16.56
N THR A 103 -3.52 21.16 -15.52
CA THR A 103 -2.11 20.88 -15.36
C THR A 103 -1.92 19.35 -15.42
N ASP A 104 -1.01 18.93 -16.26
CA ASP A 104 -0.64 17.53 -16.46
C ASP A 104 0.85 17.38 -16.12
N LEU A 105 1.17 16.57 -15.14
CA LEU A 105 2.51 16.40 -14.59
C LEU A 105 2.89 14.95 -14.53
N ASN A 106 4.15 14.67 -14.88
CA ASN A 106 4.78 13.39 -14.62
C ASN A 106 5.99 13.63 -13.74
N PHE A 107 6.06 12.90 -12.63
CA PHE A 107 7.20 12.94 -11.73
C PHE A 107 7.45 11.58 -11.10
N ASN A 108 8.69 11.34 -10.75
CA ASN A 108 9.15 10.07 -10.22
C ASN A 108 10.30 10.27 -9.25
N GLY A 109 10.61 9.23 -8.49
CA GLY A 109 11.73 9.24 -7.57
C GLY A 109 11.68 8.11 -6.56
N LEU A 110 12.71 8.03 -5.73
CA LEU A 110 12.71 7.11 -4.59
C LEU A 110 11.67 7.60 -3.56
N GLY A 111 10.90 6.65 -3.05
CA GLY A 111 9.95 6.86 -1.96
C GLY A 111 10.60 6.75 -0.59
N ASP A 112 9.77 6.54 0.42
CA ASP A 112 10.22 6.42 1.81
C ASP A 112 10.67 4.99 2.09
N ILE A 113 11.94 4.81 2.45
CA ILE A 113 12.56 3.52 2.76
C ILE A 113 11.97 2.96 4.05
N ARG A 114 11.68 1.65 4.08
CA ARG A 114 11.23 0.90 5.25
C ARG A 114 12.30 -0.08 5.71
N ILE A 115 12.47 -0.18 7.03
CA ILE A 115 13.39 -1.12 7.69
C ILE A 115 12.65 -1.76 8.84
N GLU A 116 12.48 -3.09 8.80
CA GLU A 116 11.69 -3.84 9.77
C GLU A 116 12.46 -5.02 10.32
N GLY A 117 12.49 -5.15 11.65
CA GLY A 117 12.88 -6.36 12.34
C GLY A 117 11.72 -7.35 12.36
N ILE A 118 12.00 -8.61 12.08
CA ILE A 118 11.03 -9.71 12.09
C ILE A 118 11.33 -10.63 13.27
N TYR A 119 10.31 -10.94 14.09
CA TYR A 119 10.41 -11.90 15.16
C TYR A 119 9.39 -13.02 15.00
N THR A 120 9.87 -14.26 14.87
CA THR A 120 9.08 -15.48 14.60
C THR A 120 9.20 -16.52 15.69
N GLY A 121 9.76 -16.16 16.86
CA GLY A 121 10.04 -17.10 17.94
C GLY A 121 8.80 -17.74 18.61
N PHE A 122 7.59 -17.39 18.17
CA PHE A 122 6.34 -17.92 18.74
C PHE A 122 5.99 -19.33 18.25
N SER A 123 6.46 -19.68 17.05
CA SER A 123 6.10 -20.96 16.41
C SER A 123 7.32 -21.63 15.74
N PRO A 124 7.48 -22.97 15.88
CA PRO A 124 8.60 -23.67 15.28
C PRO A 124 8.65 -23.63 13.75
N ASP A 125 7.53 -23.42 13.10
CA ASP A 125 7.32 -23.41 11.65
C ASP A 125 7.28 -21.99 11.05
N LEU A 126 7.63 -20.95 11.83
CA LEU A 126 7.57 -19.55 11.45
C LEU A 126 6.16 -19.09 11.00
N SER A 127 5.13 -19.83 11.41
CA SER A 127 3.73 -19.52 11.02
C SER A 127 3.17 -18.27 11.69
N SER A 128 3.86 -17.73 12.70
CA SER A 128 3.45 -16.50 13.40
C SER A 128 4.64 -15.60 13.59
N GLY A 129 4.47 -14.29 13.33
CA GLY A 129 5.53 -13.31 13.51
C GLY A 129 5.01 -11.94 13.89
N LEU A 130 5.91 -11.15 14.45
CA LEU A 130 5.77 -9.71 14.66
C LEU A 130 6.77 -8.98 13.79
N LEU A 131 6.37 -7.80 13.33
CA LEU A 131 7.23 -6.85 12.64
C LEU A 131 7.29 -5.56 13.47
N LEU A 132 8.48 -5.02 13.59
CA LEU A 132 8.73 -3.73 14.24
C LEU A 132 9.72 -2.96 13.40
N GLY A 133 9.33 -1.80 12.90
CA GLY A 133 10.13 -1.07 11.94
C GLY A 133 9.95 0.43 11.95
N LEU A 134 10.66 1.04 11.03
CA LEU A 134 10.60 2.47 10.74
C LEU A 134 10.46 2.67 9.23
N LYS A 135 9.57 3.59 8.84
CA LYS A 135 9.55 4.23 7.55
C LYS A 135 10.33 5.55 7.66
N LEU A 136 11.28 5.78 6.76
CA LEU A 136 12.20 6.92 6.82
C LEU A 136 11.84 7.93 5.72
N PRO A 137 11.87 9.26 5.99
CA PRO A 137 11.48 10.29 5.03
C PRO A 137 12.57 10.52 3.96
N THR A 138 12.83 9.51 3.15
CA THR A 138 13.84 9.55 2.08
C THR A 138 13.28 10.02 0.75
N GLY A 139 11.97 9.93 0.56
CA GLY A 139 11.27 10.39 -0.63
C GLY A 139 11.15 11.91 -0.70
N SER A 140 11.08 12.43 -1.93
CA SER A 140 10.89 13.87 -2.14
C SER A 140 9.45 14.27 -1.86
N TYR A 141 9.27 15.36 -1.10
CA TYR A 141 7.97 15.95 -0.79
C TYR A 141 7.89 17.43 -1.20
N THR A 142 8.72 17.84 -2.15
CA THR A 142 8.85 19.24 -2.59
C THR A 142 8.60 19.40 -4.10
N THR A 143 7.88 18.46 -4.71
CA THR A 143 7.51 18.58 -6.13
C THR A 143 6.51 19.71 -6.31
N ASN A 144 6.76 20.56 -7.30
CA ASN A 144 5.99 21.76 -7.59
C ASN A 144 5.40 21.69 -8.99
N ASN A 145 4.27 22.34 -9.17
CA ASN A 145 3.72 22.67 -10.48
C ASN A 145 3.86 24.21 -10.75
N VAL A 146 3.35 24.66 -11.88
CA VAL A 146 3.40 26.08 -12.28
C VAL A 146 2.58 27.01 -11.34
N TRP A 147 1.79 26.45 -10.45
CA TRP A 147 0.92 27.17 -9.51
C TRP A 147 1.42 27.13 -8.06
N GLY A 148 2.47 26.38 -7.79
CA GLY A 148 3.04 26.16 -6.45
C GLY A 148 3.26 24.69 -6.12
N ASP A 149 3.32 24.37 -4.84
CA ASP A 149 3.54 23.00 -4.36
C ASP A 149 2.34 22.11 -4.69
N ILE A 150 2.62 20.87 -5.11
CA ILE A 150 1.61 19.81 -5.19
C ILE A 150 1.20 19.45 -3.76
N ASP A 151 -0.04 19.01 -3.60
CA ASP A 151 -0.55 18.54 -2.31
C ASP A 151 0.37 17.53 -1.65
N ARG A 152 0.53 17.64 -0.33
CA ARG A 152 1.50 16.86 0.42
C ARG A 152 1.25 15.36 0.37
N ASP A 153 0.00 14.93 0.31
CA ASP A 153 -0.39 13.53 0.17
C ASP A 153 -0.29 12.99 -1.26
N SER A 154 -0.12 13.87 -2.23
CA SER A 154 0.19 13.51 -3.62
C SER A 154 1.69 13.51 -3.94
N GLN A 155 2.55 13.82 -2.97
CA GLN A 155 4.01 13.76 -3.12
C GLN A 155 4.50 12.31 -3.07
N ILE A 156 5.71 12.07 -3.57
CA ILE A 156 6.36 10.75 -3.50
C ILE A 156 6.74 10.40 -2.07
N GLY A 157 7.36 11.34 -1.36
CA GLY A 157 7.73 11.16 0.05
C GLY A 157 6.72 11.79 1.01
N SER A 158 6.49 11.16 2.14
CA SER A 158 5.63 11.69 3.20
C SER A 158 6.26 12.84 3.98
N GLY A 159 7.60 12.87 4.06
CA GLY A 159 8.34 13.78 4.93
C GLY A 159 8.12 13.46 6.42
N SER A 160 7.75 12.23 6.75
CA SER A 160 7.60 11.76 8.13
C SER A 160 8.45 10.52 8.39
N THR A 161 8.90 10.37 9.63
CA THR A 161 9.41 9.09 10.13
C THR A 161 8.27 8.41 10.85
N ASP A 162 7.93 7.20 10.42
CA ASP A 162 6.78 6.50 10.94
C ASP A 162 7.22 5.22 11.64
N LEU A 163 6.53 4.88 12.72
CA LEU A 163 6.68 3.63 13.44
C LEU A 163 5.79 2.58 12.79
N LEU A 164 6.37 1.47 12.36
CA LEU A 164 5.68 0.33 11.76
C LEU A 164 5.55 -0.78 12.80
N LEU A 165 4.31 -1.24 13.01
CA LEU A 165 3.99 -2.35 13.92
C LEU A 165 3.15 -3.37 13.15
N GLY A 166 3.69 -4.55 12.94
CA GLY A 166 3.01 -5.59 12.19
C GLY A 166 2.94 -6.93 12.91
N ALA A 167 2.00 -7.74 12.49
CA ALA A 167 1.87 -9.13 12.93
C ALA A 167 1.29 -9.97 11.80
N TYR A 168 1.69 -11.23 11.74
CA TYR A 168 1.09 -12.18 10.82
C TYR A 168 0.90 -13.56 11.46
N LYS A 169 -0.03 -14.32 10.90
CA LYS A 169 -0.22 -15.72 11.22
C LYS A 169 -0.67 -16.49 9.98
N ARG A 170 -0.02 -17.65 9.75
CA ARG A 170 -0.49 -18.68 8.82
C ARG A 170 -1.10 -19.83 9.62
N PHE A 171 -2.07 -20.50 9.06
CA PHE A 171 -2.75 -21.62 9.69
C PHE A 171 -3.33 -22.57 8.65
N ASP A 172 -3.46 -23.82 9.01
CA ASP A 172 -4.11 -24.81 8.16
C ASP A 172 -5.64 -24.71 8.35
N ILE A 173 -6.36 -24.66 7.23
CA ILE A 173 -7.83 -24.71 7.20
C ILE A 173 -8.26 -26.16 7.05
N ASP A 174 -7.69 -26.84 6.07
CA ASP A 174 -7.96 -28.24 5.79
C ASP A 174 -6.73 -28.89 5.14
N THR A 175 -6.02 -29.70 5.93
CA THR A 175 -4.79 -30.37 5.47
C THR A 175 -5.07 -31.49 4.47
N ASP A 176 -6.23 -32.13 4.56
CA ASP A 176 -6.60 -33.29 3.70
C ASP A 176 -6.89 -32.79 2.28
N TYR A 177 -7.42 -31.57 2.15
CA TYR A 177 -7.73 -30.93 0.87
C TYR A 177 -6.72 -29.85 0.46
N GLY A 178 -5.66 -29.62 1.25
CA GLY A 178 -4.59 -28.68 0.91
C GLY A 178 -4.96 -27.19 1.01
N TRP A 179 -5.91 -26.84 1.88
CA TRP A 179 -6.28 -25.46 2.13
C TRP A 179 -5.55 -24.89 3.34
N SER A 180 -4.94 -23.73 3.14
CA SER A 180 -4.29 -22.95 4.19
C SER A 180 -4.85 -21.53 4.21
N GLY A 181 -4.72 -20.88 5.37
CA GLY A 181 -5.12 -19.50 5.55
C GLY A 181 -4.00 -18.66 6.13
N PHE A 182 -4.16 -17.36 6.02
CA PHE A 182 -3.28 -16.40 6.67
C PHE A 182 -4.07 -15.16 7.09
N THR A 183 -3.51 -14.47 8.07
CA THR A 183 -3.90 -13.10 8.41
C THR A 183 -2.65 -12.28 8.64
N GLN A 184 -2.70 -11.03 8.28
CA GLN A 184 -1.65 -10.04 8.49
C GLN A 184 -2.29 -8.73 8.93
N ALA A 185 -1.63 -8.01 9.81
CA ALA A 185 -2.00 -6.66 10.19
C ALA A 185 -0.75 -5.79 10.23
N LEU A 186 -0.87 -4.54 9.81
CA LEU A 186 0.16 -3.52 9.88
C LEU A 186 -0.45 -2.21 10.37
N LEU A 187 0.27 -1.52 11.25
CA LEU A 187 -0.05 -0.20 11.76
C LEU A 187 1.12 0.73 11.45
N ASP A 188 0.86 1.78 10.70
CA ASP A 188 1.80 2.84 10.33
C ASP A 188 1.45 4.12 11.09
N ILE A 189 2.35 4.57 11.99
CA ILE A 189 2.13 5.72 12.87
C ILE A 189 3.20 6.78 12.60
N PRO A 190 2.87 7.94 12.01
CA PRO A 190 3.79 9.07 11.91
C PRO A 190 4.21 9.57 13.29
N VAL A 191 5.50 9.42 13.65
CA VAL A 191 6.03 9.81 14.96
C VAL A 191 6.86 11.10 14.91
N LEU A 192 7.62 11.29 13.82
CA LEU A 192 8.37 12.52 13.57
C LEU A 192 7.95 13.09 12.22
N THR A 193 7.61 14.35 12.16
CA THR A 193 7.07 14.98 10.93
C THR A 193 7.87 16.23 10.58
N GLN A 194 7.95 16.53 9.29
CA GLN A 194 8.65 17.70 8.76
C GLN A 194 7.66 18.74 8.25
N VAL A 195 8.09 20.02 8.29
CA VAL A 195 7.37 21.15 7.68
C VAL A 195 5.91 21.24 8.11
N GLN A 196 5.60 20.91 9.39
CA GLN A 196 4.26 21.03 9.97
C GLN A 196 3.16 20.27 9.17
N TYR A 197 3.53 19.16 8.53
CA TYR A 197 2.61 18.22 7.91
C TYR A 197 2.72 16.86 8.60
N ARG A 198 1.60 16.29 8.98
CA ARG A 198 1.51 14.96 9.58
C ARG A 198 0.54 14.12 8.77
N PRO A 199 1.01 13.06 8.08
CA PRO A 199 0.15 12.07 7.43
C PRO A 199 -0.81 11.41 8.42
N GLY A 200 -1.91 10.90 7.93
CA GLY A 200 -2.82 10.08 8.72
C GLY A 200 -2.15 8.79 9.20
N THR A 201 -2.51 8.34 10.41
CA THR A 201 -2.17 6.99 10.87
C THR A 201 -2.97 5.98 10.06
N GLU A 202 -2.32 4.93 9.57
CA GLU A 202 -2.93 3.88 8.74
C GLU A 202 -2.87 2.52 9.43
N PHE A 203 -3.95 1.76 9.31
CA PHE A 203 -4.08 0.40 9.83
C PHE A 203 -4.64 -0.51 8.76
N ASP A 204 -3.82 -1.48 8.35
CA ASP A 204 -4.13 -2.44 7.30
C ASP A 204 -4.27 -3.84 7.87
N VAL A 205 -5.24 -4.59 7.36
CA VAL A 205 -5.45 -5.99 7.69
C VAL A 205 -5.73 -6.77 6.41
N ALA A 206 -5.08 -7.91 6.25
CA ALA A 206 -5.44 -8.90 5.25
C ALA A 206 -5.86 -10.22 5.92
N LEU A 207 -6.89 -10.83 5.39
CA LEU A 207 -7.33 -12.18 5.71
C LEU A 207 -7.47 -12.94 4.40
N GLY A 208 -6.70 -14.01 4.23
CA GLY A 208 -6.69 -14.79 2.99
C GLY A 208 -6.73 -16.29 3.20
N ALA A 209 -7.13 -16.98 2.15
CA ALA A 209 -7.04 -18.42 2.02
C ALA A 209 -6.43 -18.78 0.67
N TYR A 210 -5.63 -19.82 0.64
CA TYR A 210 -4.97 -20.32 -0.56
C TYR A 210 -5.00 -21.85 -0.61
N TYR A 211 -4.97 -22.36 -1.85
CA TYR A 211 -5.01 -23.78 -2.12
C TYR A 211 -3.67 -24.27 -2.65
N ASN A 212 -3.05 -25.22 -1.98
CA ASN A 212 -1.72 -25.78 -2.27
C ASN A 212 -1.77 -27.11 -3.05
N GLY A 213 -2.89 -27.41 -3.71
CA GLY A 213 -3.12 -28.72 -4.32
C GLY A 213 -2.67 -28.86 -5.77
N TRP A 214 -2.38 -27.78 -6.49
CA TRP A 214 -2.07 -27.86 -7.92
C TRP A 214 -0.57 -27.92 -8.17
N HIS A 215 -0.09 -29.11 -8.60
CA HIS A 215 1.30 -29.31 -8.93
C HIS A 215 1.45 -29.67 -10.42
N ILE A 216 2.32 -28.98 -11.12
CA ILE A 216 2.76 -29.29 -12.49
C ILE A 216 4.25 -29.56 -12.45
N GLY A 217 4.63 -30.83 -12.32
CA GLY A 217 6.02 -31.22 -12.07
C GLY A 217 6.54 -30.70 -10.74
N ARG A 218 7.47 -29.76 -10.77
CA ARG A 218 8.05 -29.12 -9.58
C ARG A 218 7.41 -27.75 -9.27
N VAL A 219 6.46 -27.32 -10.08
CA VAL A 219 5.80 -26.03 -9.94
C VAL A 219 4.54 -26.22 -9.11
N LEU A 220 4.40 -25.46 -8.04
CA LEU A 220 3.16 -25.33 -7.27
C LEU A 220 2.40 -24.09 -7.74
N ILE A 221 1.12 -24.24 -8.03
CA ILE A 221 0.21 -23.15 -8.41
C ILE A 221 -0.87 -23.06 -7.33
N SER A 222 -0.91 -21.93 -6.64
CA SER A 222 -1.80 -21.68 -5.51
C SER A 222 -2.73 -20.51 -5.81
N PRO A 223 -4.00 -20.77 -6.17
CA PRO A 223 -5.00 -19.70 -6.19
C PRO A 223 -5.23 -19.19 -4.77
N ILE A 224 -5.34 -17.87 -4.66
CA ILE A 224 -5.49 -17.15 -3.39
C ILE A 224 -6.73 -16.26 -3.49
N GLY A 225 -7.52 -16.25 -2.42
CA GLY A 225 -8.59 -15.28 -2.23
C GLY A 225 -8.38 -14.57 -0.91
N GLN A 226 -8.46 -13.24 -0.92
CA GLN A 226 -8.28 -12.47 0.30
C GLN A 226 -9.23 -11.27 0.38
N LEU A 227 -9.48 -10.86 1.61
CA LEU A 227 -10.11 -9.60 1.96
C LEU A 227 -9.06 -8.71 2.62
N LYS A 228 -9.00 -7.46 2.19
CA LYS A 228 -8.12 -6.44 2.75
C LYS A 228 -8.96 -5.31 3.31
N VAL A 229 -8.63 -4.84 4.50
CA VAL A 229 -9.23 -3.66 5.14
C VAL A 229 -8.11 -2.65 5.33
N SER A 230 -8.35 -1.40 4.94
CA SER A 230 -7.46 -0.29 5.22
C SER A 230 -8.24 0.85 5.84
N LEU A 231 -7.75 1.35 6.96
CA LEU A 231 -8.32 2.46 7.73
C LEU A 231 -7.24 3.53 7.90
N ARG A 232 -7.49 4.72 7.37
CA ARG A 232 -6.55 5.83 7.48
C ARG A 232 -7.23 7.06 8.05
N THR A 233 -6.65 7.63 9.10
CA THR A 233 -7.12 8.89 9.67
C THR A 233 -6.76 10.06 8.77
N SER A 234 -7.44 11.20 8.94
CA SER A 234 -7.12 12.41 8.18
C SER A 234 -5.74 12.95 8.50
N ASP A 235 -5.13 13.57 7.51
CA ASP A 235 -3.88 14.32 7.65
C ASP A 235 -4.07 15.53 8.56
N SER A 236 -2.98 16.03 9.14
CA SER A 236 -3.04 17.13 10.10
C SER A 236 -1.78 18.01 10.01
N GLY A 237 -1.83 19.14 10.72
CA GLY A 237 -0.75 20.12 10.75
C GLY A 237 -1.05 21.34 9.91
N ALA A 238 -0.25 22.41 10.10
CA ALA A 238 -0.51 23.69 9.45
C ALA A 238 -0.32 23.67 7.91
N ASN A 239 0.46 22.72 7.41
CA ASN A 239 0.73 22.51 5.99
C ASN A 239 0.00 21.28 5.41
N ALA A 240 -0.97 20.72 6.13
CA ALA A 240 -1.95 19.82 5.52
C ALA A 240 -2.89 20.64 4.65
N THR A 241 -2.84 20.43 3.33
CA THR A 241 -3.55 21.32 2.39
C THR A 241 -5.06 21.14 2.51
N TYR A 242 -5.54 19.91 2.66
CA TYR A 242 -6.97 19.60 2.77
C TYR A 242 -7.25 18.49 3.81
N PRO A 243 -7.00 18.73 5.11
CA PRO A 243 -7.20 17.72 6.13
C PRO A 243 -8.65 17.20 6.22
N VAL A 244 -9.61 18.01 5.76
CA VAL A 244 -11.05 17.65 5.71
C VAL A 244 -11.40 16.79 4.49
N ALA A 245 -10.49 16.55 3.59
CA ALA A 245 -10.64 15.72 2.40
C ALA A 245 -9.50 14.67 2.31
N SER A 246 -9.00 14.20 3.44
CA SER A 246 -8.00 13.16 3.56
C SER A 246 -8.46 12.10 4.57
N GLY A 247 -7.94 10.88 4.43
CA GLY A 247 -8.36 9.74 5.23
C GLY A 247 -9.51 8.95 4.60
N PHE A 248 -9.55 7.66 4.90
CA PHE A 248 -10.49 6.73 4.29
C PHE A 248 -10.64 5.45 5.13
N ASP A 249 -11.74 4.74 4.89
CA ASP A 249 -11.97 3.36 5.29
C ASP A 249 -12.30 2.55 4.03
N ARG A 250 -11.62 1.41 3.82
CA ARG A 250 -11.78 0.60 2.61
C ARG A 250 -11.85 -0.88 2.94
N LEU A 251 -12.69 -1.60 2.20
CA LEU A 251 -12.76 -3.06 2.15
C LEU A 251 -12.58 -3.51 0.71
N LEU A 252 -11.55 -4.31 0.47
CA LEU A 252 -11.20 -4.80 -0.86
C LEU A 252 -11.28 -6.33 -0.90
N ALA A 253 -11.73 -6.89 -2.03
CA ALA A 253 -11.52 -8.29 -2.36
C ALA A 253 -10.33 -8.39 -3.32
N ALA A 254 -9.40 -9.31 -3.02
CA ALA A 254 -8.21 -9.50 -3.82
C ALA A 254 -8.04 -10.97 -4.22
N PRO A 255 -8.68 -11.40 -5.32
CA PRO A 255 -8.34 -12.67 -5.95
C PRO A 255 -6.95 -12.62 -6.56
N GLY A 256 -6.16 -13.65 -6.34
CA GLY A 256 -4.78 -13.73 -6.79
C GLY A 256 -4.31 -15.14 -7.11
N LEU A 257 -3.08 -15.23 -7.55
CA LEU A 257 -2.40 -16.47 -7.89
C LEU A 257 -0.94 -16.41 -7.45
N GLU A 258 -0.46 -17.47 -6.80
CA GLU A 258 0.96 -17.66 -6.53
C GLU A 258 1.48 -18.85 -7.35
N ILE A 259 2.66 -18.69 -7.93
CA ILE A 259 3.40 -19.73 -8.65
C ILE A 259 4.75 -19.89 -7.94
N ASP A 260 4.97 -21.04 -7.32
CA ASP A 260 6.21 -21.37 -6.65
C ASP A 260 6.99 -22.44 -7.45
N SER A 261 8.19 -22.08 -7.85
CA SER A 261 9.15 -22.94 -8.54
C SER A 261 10.53 -22.67 -8.00
N HIS A 262 10.83 -23.21 -6.82
CA HIS A 262 12.08 -22.95 -6.10
C HIS A 262 13.29 -22.79 -7.04
N PRO A 263 14.09 -21.72 -6.93
CA PRO A 263 14.08 -20.67 -5.89
C PRO A 263 13.13 -19.49 -6.17
N PHE A 264 12.35 -19.53 -7.25
CA PHE A 264 11.52 -18.43 -7.69
C PHE A 264 10.08 -18.55 -7.15
N LYS A 265 9.52 -17.42 -6.74
CA LYS A 265 8.09 -17.24 -6.50
C LYS A 265 7.57 -16.05 -7.30
N VAL A 266 6.38 -16.20 -7.86
CA VAL A 266 5.66 -15.11 -8.52
C VAL A 266 4.26 -15.08 -7.94
N TYR A 267 3.86 -13.93 -7.47
CA TYR A 267 2.52 -13.67 -6.96
C TYR A 267 1.88 -12.53 -7.74
N GLY A 268 0.56 -12.56 -7.94
CA GLY A 268 -0.20 -11.44 -8.46
C GLY A 268 -1.63 -11.46 -8.00
N ASP A 269 -2.19 -10.29 -7.76
CA ASP A 269 -3.60 -10.09 -7.44
C ASP A 269 -4.20 -8.87 -8.14
N VAL A 270 -5.52 -8.82 -8.12
CA VAL A 270 -6.31 -7.68 -8.53
C VAL A 270 -7.19 -7.30 -7.36
N GLU A 271 -7.06 -6.09 -6.85
CA GLU A 271 -7.84 -5.60 -5.72
C GLU A 271 -9.07 -4.85 -6.21
N LEU A 272 -10.22 -5.32 -5.78
CA LEU A 272 -11.53 -4.80 -6.16
C LEU A 272 -12.20 -4.18 -4.94
N PRO A 273 -12.48 -2.87 -4.94
CA PRO A 273 -13.21 -2.24 -3.85
C PRO A 273 -14.62 -2.84 -3.70
N LEU A 274 -14.91 -3.39 -2.52
CA LEU A 274 -16.25 -3.85 -2.14
C LEU A 274 -17.03 -2.76 -1.42
N TRP A 275 -16.33 -1.96 -0.64
CA TRP A 275 -16.86 -0.81 0.06
C TRP A 275 -15.74 0.20 0.33
N GLU A 276 -16.06 1.48 0.18
CA GLU A 276 -15.15 2.59 0.44
C GLU A 276 -15.92 3.74 1.07
N HIS A 277 -15.29 4.35 2.07
CA HIS A 277 -15.73 5.60 2.69
C HIS A 277 -14.57 6.58 2.70
N PHE A 278 -14.72 7.69 1.99
CA PHE A 278 -13.70 8.74 1.92
C PHE A 278 -14.12 9.99 2.70
N THR A 279 -13.24 10.51 3.53
CA THR A 279 -13.46 11.79 4.21
C THR A 279 -13.35 12.94 3.21
N GLY A 280 -14.46 13.60 2.91
CA GLY A 280 -14.54 14.65 1.88
C GLY A 280 -14.39 14.10 0.46
N ASN A 281 -14.07 14.98 -0.49
CA ASN A 281 -13.91 14.60 -1.89
C ASN A 281 -12.48 14.09 -2.13
N GLN A 282 -12.34 12.88 -2.65
CA GLN A 282 -11.07 12.28 -3.03
C GLN A 282 -11.21 11.53 -4.36
N VAL A 283 -10.10 11.29 -5.06
CA VAL A 283 -10.12 10.43 -6.24
C VAL A 283 -9.83 8.98 -5.84
N ALA A 284 -10.71 8.08 -6.22
CA ALA A 284 -10.65 6.65 -5.96
C ALA A 284 -10.23 5.87 -7.21
N ALA A 285 -9.61 4.72 -7.00
CA ALA A 285 -9.29 3.75 -8.03
C ALA A 285 -10.35 2.65 -8.08
N ALA A 286 -10.86 2.34 -9.27
CA ALA A 286 -11.83 1.26 -9.45
C ALA A 286 -11.16 -0.14 -9.33
N VAL A 287 -9.87 -0.23 -9.61
CA VAL A 287 -9.08 -1.47 -9.60
C VAL A 287 -7.66 -1.13 -9.24
N LEU A 288 -7.06 -1.95 -8.37
CA LEU A 288 -5.64 -1.91 -8.06
C LEU A 288 -5.02 -3.25 -8.48
N VAL A 289 -3.77 -3.23 -8.88
CA VAL A 289 -3.06 -4.43 -9.36
C VAL A 289 -1.75 -4.56 -8.63
N ARG A 290 -1.42 -5.78 -8.21
CA ARG A 290 -0.14 -6.12 -7.60
C ARG A 290 0.51 -7.31 -8.28
N VAL A 291 1.83 -7.24 -8.45
CA VAL A 291 2.67 -8.36 -8.88
C VAL A 291 3.94 -8.37 -8.07
N ASN A 292 4.26 -9.50 -7.43
CA ASN A 292 5.50 -9.71 -6.70
C ASN A 292 6.32 -10.82 -7.36
N ILE A 293 7.61 -10.61 -7.51
CA ILE A 293 8.56 -11.62 -7.98
C ILE A 293 9.66 -11.74 -6.92
N ALA A 294 9.83 -12.94 -6.37
CA ALA A 294 10.80 -13.20 -5.31
C ALA A 294 11.75 -14.32 -5.68
N VAL A 295 12.97 -14.22 -5.17
CA VAL A 295 14.03 -15.25 -5.28
C VAL A 295 14.58 -15.55 -3.89
N MET A 296 14.54 -16.81 -3.50
CA MET A 296 15.04 -17.31 -2.20
C MET A 296 16.40 -17.99 -2.37
N PHE A 297 17.33 -17.78 -1.41
CA PHE A 297 18.68 -18.37 -1.42
C PHE A 297 19.27 -18.52 -0.02
#